data_b95b825d8ba2ed28e290bc42c2385de0
#
_entry.id   b95b825d8ba2ed28e290bc42c2385de0
#
_cell.length_a   1.000
_cell.length_b   1.000
_cell.length_c   1.000
_cell.angle_alpha   90.00
_cell.angle_beta   90.00
_cell.angle_gamma   90.00
#
_symmetry.space_group_name_H-M   'P 1'
#
loop_
_entity.id
_entity.type
_entity.pdbx_description
1 polymer ?
#
loop_
_entity_poly.entity_id
_entity_poly.type
_entity_poly.pdbx_seq_one_letter_code
_entity_poly.pdbx_strand_id
1 'polypeptide(L)'
;MMNKIYKVIWSRVRNCYVVVSELAKRAGKDDPLFMDRIRDYIKSGEIKSAINYCRITNTPSARMIEKGITRMGRPVADVQAAIENTGNIEVAKLENGLSIMATISSGAPMLGFLGTVTGMVRAFWNMANAGNNIDITLLSSGIYEAMITTVGGLVVGIATMFAYNHLVYRVDKVVSQMEARTLAFMDLLNEPTEK
;
A
#
# COMPACT_ATOMS: atom_id res chain seq x y z
N MET A 1 -12.84 -17.81 -4.45
CA MET A 1 -12.58 -17.32 -3.08
C MET A 1 -11.94 -15.95 -3.20
N MET A 2 -12.70 -14.87 -3.02
CA MET A 2 -12.13 -13.52 -2.98
C MET A 2 -11.30 -13.38 -1.70
N ASN A 3 -10.00 -13.24 -1.88
CA ASN A 3 -9.06 -13.03 -0.79
C ASN A 3 -9.37 -11.66 -0.16
N LYS A 4 -9.85 -11.63 1.08
CA LYS A 4 -10.14 -10.40 1.82
C LYS A 4 -8.81 -9.73 2.24
N ILE A 5 -8.10 -9.14 1.27
CA ILE A 5 -6.83 -8.43 1.51
C ILE A 5 -7.10 -7.04 2.09
N TYR A 6 -8.30 -6.51 1.92
CA TYR A 6 -8.69 -5.19 2.39
C TYR A 6 -9.90 -5.28 3.32
N LYS A 7 -9.82 -4.61 4.45
CA LYS A 7 -10.94 -4.39 5.37
C LYS A 7 -11.25 -2.91 5.42
N VAL A 8 -12.49 -2.56 5.10
CA VAL A 8 -13.00 -1.21 5.31
C VAL A 8 -13.27 -1.05 6.80
N ILE A 9 -12.56 -0.16 7.45
CA ILE A 9 -12.71 0.12 8.88
C ILE A 9 -13.19 1.55 9.06
N TRP A 10 -14.26 1.72 9.83
CA TRP A 10 -14.70 3.03 10.26
C TRP A 10 -13.66 3.63 11.22
N SER A 11 -13.08 4.76 10.85
CA SER A 11 -12.16 5.48 11.72
C SER A 11 -12.92 6.51 12.53
N ARG A 12 -13.04 6.30 13.86
CA ARG A 12 -13.63 7.26 14.81
C ARG A 12 -12.91 8.62 14.83
N VAL A 13 -11.62 8.61 14.57
CA VAL A 13 -10.79 9.84 14.60
C VAL A 13 -11.01 10.70 13.36
N ARG A 14 -11.36 10.10 12.22
CA ARG A 14 -11.52 10.79 10.93
C ARG A 14 -12.95 10.84 10.42
N ASN A 15 -13.86 10.21 11.13
CA ASN A 15 -15.30 10.12 10.78
C ASN A 15 -15.54 9.68 9.33
N CYS A 16 -14.69 8.77 8.81
CA CYS A 16 -14.75 8.23 7.45
C CYS A 16 -14.35 6.76 7.41
N TYR A 17 -14.75 6.06 6.35
CA TYR A 17 -14.30 4.70 6.08
C TYR A 17 -12.88 4.74 5.49
N VAL A 18 -11.97 4.02 6.11
CA VAL A 18 -10.58 3.87 5.65
C VAL A 18 -10.39 2.45 5.15
N VAL A 19 -9.98 2.31 3.90
CA VAL A 19 -9.54 1.03 3.35
C VAL A 19 -8.14 0.77 3.88
N VAL A 20 -8.00 -0.24 4.73
CA VAL A 20 -6.70 -0.61 5.30
C VAL A 20 -6.35 -2.00 4.80
N SER A 21 -5.18 -2.16 4.21
CA SER A 21 -4.62 -3.49 3.99
C SER A 21 -4.43 -4.17 5.35
N GLU A 22 -5.03 -5.36 5.55
CA GLU A 22 -4.83 -6.12 6.78
C GLU A 22 -3.36 -6.47 7.01
N LEU A 23 -2.59 -6.62 5.93
CA LEU A 23 -1.15 -6.83 5.97
C LEU A 23 -0.42 -5.63 6.57
N ALA A 24 -0.77 -4.40 6.16
CA ALA A 24 -0.17 -3.18 6.72
C ALA A 24 -0.52 -2.97 8.21
N LYS A 25 -1.69 -3.46 8.66
CA LYS A 25 -2.09 -3.40 10.07
C LYS A 25 -1.34 -4.44 10.94
N ARG A 26 -1.09 -5.64 10.40
CA ARG A 26 -0.28 -6.68 11.06
C ARG A 26 1.21 -6.31 11.06
N ALA A 27 1.72 -5.78 9.96
CA ALA A 27 3.11 -5.37 9.83
C ALA A 27 3.52 -4.26 10.83
N GLY A 28 2.58 -3.41 11.26
CA GLY A 28 2.85 -2.34 12.23
C GLY A 28 2.79 -2.78 13.71
N LYS A 29 2.62 -4.07 14.01
CA LYS A 29 2.66 -4.65 15.37
C LYS A 29 3.95 -5.44 15.62
N ASP A 30 5.04 -5.01 15.04
CA ASP A 30 6.33 -5.66 15.26
C ASP A 30 6.80 -5.48 16.71
N ASP A 31 7.07 -6.60 17.38
CA ASP A 31 7.68 -6.61 18.71
C ASP A 31 9.09 -6.01 18.62
N PRO A 32 9.40 -4.95 19.38
CA PRO A 32 10.75 -4.37 19.40
C PRO A 32 11.82 -5.38 19.86
N LEU A 33 11.43 -6.36 20.67
CA LEU A 33 12.32 -7.42 21.18
C LEU A 33 12.45 -8.61 20.21
N PHE A 34 11.85 -8.54 19.02
CA PHE A 34 11.88 -9.67 18.09
C PHE A 34 13.29 -10.11 17.72
N MET A 35 14.16 -9.17 17.37
CA MET A 35 15.55 -9.49 16.97
C MET A 35 16.38 -9.96 18.15
N ASP A 36 16.18 -9.45 19.36
CA ASP A 36 16.88 -9.90 20.55
C ASP A 36 16.56 -11.37 20.86
N ARG A 37 15.28 -11.74 20.80
CA ARG A 37 14.86 -13.14 20.97
C ARG A 37 15.43 -14.07 19.89
N ILE A 38 15.46 -13.62 18.63
CA ILE A 38 16.08 -14.41 17.54
C ILE A 38 17.57 -14.59 17.82
N ARG A 39 18.25 -13.53 18.27
CA ARG A 39 19.67 -13.60 18.66
C ARG A 39 19.90 -14.63 19.77
N ASP A 40 19.06 -14.62 20.81
CA ASP A 40 19.17 -15.55 21.93
C ASP A 40 18.99 -17.01 21.48
N TYR A 41 17.98 -17.29 20.64
CA TYR A 41 17.76 -18.64 20.09
C TYR A 41 18.92 -19.11 19.20
N ILE A 42 19.50 -18.22 18.40
CA ILE A 42 20.64 -18.59 17.55
C ILE A 42 21.89 -18.83 18.37
N LYS A 43 22.19 -17.99 19.38
CA LYS A 43 23.33 -18.16 20.29
C LYS A 43 23.21 -19.41 21.16
N SER A 44 22.00 -19.80 21.57
CA SER A 44 21.75 -21.06 22.31
C SER A 44 21.72 -22.31 21.41
N GLY A 45 21.80 -22.15 20.07
CA GLY A 45 21.73 -23.26 19.12
C GLY A 45 20.31 -23.81 18.88
N GLU A 46 19.29 -23.17 19.42
CA GLU A 46 17.90 -23.59 19.31
C GLU A 46 17.24 -23.12 18.00
N ILE A 47 17.78 -23.55 16.87
CA ILE A 47 17.31 -23.14 15.53
C ILE A 47 15.82 -23.44 15.30
N LYS A 48 15.33 -24.59 15.82
CA LYS A 48 13.91 -24.95 15.68
C LYS A 48 12.99 -24.00 16.44
N SER A 49 13.40 -23.54 17.61
CA SER A 49 12.67 -22.56 18.43
C SER A 49 12.62 -21.20 17.73
N ALA A 50 13.74 -20.76 17.13
CA ALA A 50 13.79 -19.53 16.32
C ALA A 50 12.82 -19.57 15.13
N ILE A 51 12.80 -20.66 14.36
CA ILE A 51 11.88 -20.83 13.23
C ILE A 51 10.42 -20.81 13.71
N ASN A 52 10.11 -21.52 14.78
CA ASN A 52 8.75 -21.57 15.33
C ASN A 52 8.29 -20.17 15.80
N TYR A 53 9.18 -19.42 16.45
CA TYR A 53 8.91 -18.05 16.87
C TYR A 53 8.62 -17.11 15.68
N CYS A 54 9.38 -17.24 14.59
CA CYS A 54 9.11 -16.50 13.35
C CYS A 54 7.72 -16.83 12.79
N ARG A 55 7.31 -18.11 12.79
CA ARG A 55 5.99 -18.55 12.30
C ARG A 55 4.84 -18.05 13.15
N ILE A 56 4.99 -18.04 14.47
CA ILE A 56 3.97 -17.52 15.40
C ILE A 56 3.80 -16.02 15.21
N THR A 57 4.91 -15.28 15.09
CA THR A 57 4.90 -13.82 14.89
C THR A 57 4.28 -13.44 13.55
N ASN A 58 4.56 -14.21 12.48
CA ASN A 58 3.94 -14.11 11.15
C ASN A 58 3.87 -12.69 10.57
N THR A 59 4.90 -11.87 10.83
CA THR A 59 5.09 -10.56 10.19
C THR A 59 5.93 -10.70 8.92
N PRO A 60 5.92 -9.72 7.98
CA PRO A 60 6.79 -9.75 6.82
C PRO A 60 8.27 -9.94 7.17
N SER A 61 8.76 -9.17 8.15
CA SER A 61 10.13 -9.32 8.65
C SER A 61 10.41 -10.72 9.21
N ALA A 62 9.47 -11.30 9.98
CA ALA A 62 9.64 -12.64 10.53
C ALA A 62 9.75 -13.72 9.44
N ARG A 63 8.98 -13.59 8.35
CA ARG A 63 9.07 -14.53 7.21
C ARG A 63 10.39 -14.43 6.46
N MET A 64 10.97 -13.21 6.35
CA MET A 64 12.30 -13.00 5.78
C MET A 64 13.37 -13.68 6.65
N ILE A 65 13.34 -13.42 7.95
CA ILE A 65 14.30 -14.00 8.91
C ILE A 65 14.15 -15.53 8.98
N GLU A 66 12.94 -16.07 8.95
CA GLU A 66 12.71 -17.53 8.86
C GLU A 66 13.45 -18.15 7.67
N LYS A 67 13.38 -17.48 6.49
CA LYS A 67 14.11 -17.95 5.30
C LYS A 67 15.62 -17.84 5.46
N GLY A 68 16.12 -16.78 6.09
CA GLY A 68 17.52 -16.65 6.45
C GLY A 68 17.99 -17.80 7.36
N ILE A 69 17.26 -18.06 8.46
CA ILE A 69 17.56 -19.11 9.42
C ILE A 69 17.56 -20.49 8.75
N THR A 70 16.61 -20.79 7.89
CA THR A 70 16.54 -22.08 7.17
C THR A 70 17.71 -22.32 6.20
N ARG A 71 18.45 -21.27 5.85
CA ARG A 71 19.63 -21.34 4.99
C ARG A 71 20.95 -21.12 5.73
N MET A 72 20.93 -21.02 7.05
CA MET A 72 22.15 -20.97 7.85
C MET A 72 23.05 -22.19 7.55
N GLY A 73 24.37 -21.96 7.55
CA GLY A 73 25.35 -22.98 7.16
C GLY A 73 25.70 -22.99 5.67
N ARG A 74 25.03 -22.18 4.84
CA ARG A 74 25.44 -21.91 3.45
C ARG A 74 26.27 -20.63 3.38
N PRO A 75 26.91 -20.34 2.22
CA PRO A 75 27.58 -19.06 2.01
C PRO A 75 26.66 -17.88 2.34
N VAL A 76 27.22 -16.87 2.98
CA VAL A 76 26.45 -15.66 3.44
C VAL A 76 25.67 -15.01 2.28
N ALA A 77 26.25 -15.01 1.09
CA ALA A 77 25.59 -14.50 -0.12
C ALA A 77 24.29 -15.25 -0.44
N ASP A 78 24.24 -16.56 -0.25
CA ASP A 78 23.04 -17.37 -0.48
C ASP A 78 21.94 -17.10 0.55
N VAL A 79 22.35 -16.84 1.79
CA VAL A 79 21.43 -16.46 2.88
C VAL A 79 20.83 -15.09 2.58
N GLN A 80 21.67 -14.12 2.22
CA GLN A 80 21.25 -12.77 1.86
C GLN A 80 20.27 -12.79 0.68
N ALA A 81 20.62 -13.47 -0.40
CA ALA A 81 19.75 -13.57 -1.58
C ALA A 81 18.39 -14.20 -1.24
N ALA A 82 18.34 -15.17 -0.33
CA ALA A 82 17.08 -15.78 0.09
C ALA A 82 16.19 -14.81 0.90
N ILE A 83 16.79 -13.99 1.76
CA ILE A 83 16.11 -12.98 2.54
C ILE A 83 15.55 -11.90 1.60
N GLU A 84 16.39 -11.37 0.70
CA GLU A 84 16.01 -10.34 -0.28
C GLU A 84 14.87 -10.81 -1.21
N ASN A 85 14.97 -12.02 -1.76
CA ASN A 85 13.90 -12.58 -2.59
C ASN A 85 12.57 -12.70 -1.83
N THR A 86 12.64 -13.12 -0.56
CA THR A 86 11.43 -13.19 0.29
C THR A 86 10.91 -11.79 0.59
N GLY A 87 11.79 -10.83 0.85
CA GLY A 87 11.47 -9.42 1.05
C GLY A 87 10.72 -8.83 -0.13
N ASN A 88 11.23 -9.02 -1.33
CA ASN A 88 10.59 -8.52 -2.55
C ASN A 88 9.18 -9.09 -2.74
N ILE A 89 8.96 -10.37 -2.42
CA ILE A 89 7.61 -10.97 -2.45
C ILE A 89 6.69 -10.35 -1.41
N GLU A 90 7.18 -10.08 -0.21
CA GLU A 90 6.37 -9.46 0.84
C GLU A 90 6.05 -7.99 0.53
N VAL A 91 7.01 -7.23 -0.02
CA VAL A 91 6.79 -5.86 -0.51
C VAL A 91 5.72 -5.84 -1.60
N ALA A 92 5.85 -6.71 -2.61
CA ALA A 92 4.85 -6.81 -3.69
C ALA A 92 3.44 -7.12 -3.15
N LYS A 93 3.32 -7.92 -2.08
CA LYS A 93 2.04 -8.17 -1.40
C LYS A 93 1.50 -6.93 -0.69
N LEU A 94 2.36 -6.12 -0.09
CA LEU A 94 1.98 -4.88 0.60
C LEU A 94 1.53 -3.80 -0.38
N GLU A 95 2.19 -3.71 -1.54
CA GLU A 95 1.89 -2.76 -2.62
C GLU A 95 0.66 -3.15 -3.45
N ASN A 96 0.19 -4.38 -3.30
CA ASN A 96 -0.96 -4.85 -4.07
C ASN A 96 -2.20 -4.00 -3.79
N GLY A 97 -2.75 -3.41 -4.85
CA GLY A 97 -3.90 -2.51 -4.82
C GLY A 97 -3.55 -1.02 -4.71
N LEU A 98 -2.33 -0.63 -4.36
CA LEU A 98 -1.90 0.78 -4.38
C LEU A 98 -1.94 1.35 -5.80
N SER A 99 -1.57 0.54 -6.80
CA SER A 99 -1.62 0.92 -8.22
C SER A 99 -3.03 1.33 -8.66
N ILE A 100 -4.07 0.61 -8.23
CA ILE A 100 -5.46 0.95 -8.54
C ILE A 100 -5.84 2.29 -7.89
N MET A 101 -5.43 2.51 -6.64
CA MET A 101 -5.71 3.77 -5.95
C MET A 101 -4.99 4.95 -6.61
N ALA A 102 -3.74 4.76 -7.07
CA ALA A 102 -3.01 5.76 -7.84
C ALA A 102 -3.76 6.11 -9.14
N THR A 103 -4.24 5.09 -9.86
CA THR A 103 -5.01 5.28 -11.09
C THR A 103 -6.32 6.03 -10.85
N ILE A 104 -7.06 5.72 -9.78
CA ILE A 104 -8.30 6.44 -9.44
C ILE A 104 -8.00 7.87 -9.03
N SER A 105 -6.94 8.10 -8.26
CA SER A 105 -6.53 9.43 -7.81
C SER A 105 -6.25 10.39 -8.98
N SER A 106 -5.61 9.91 -10.04
CA SER A 106 -5.32 10.70 -11.24
C SER A 106 -6.45 10.67 -12.27
N GLY A 107 -7.12 9.53 -12.42
CA GLY A 107 -8.17 9.33 -13.43
C GLY A 107 -9.49 10.01 -13.09
N ALA A 108 -9.89 10.05 -11.81
CA ALA A 108 -11.18 10.66 -11.44
C ALA A 108 -11.29 12.14 -11.79
N PRO A 109 -10.28 13.02 -11.54
CA PRO A 109 -10.30 14.40 -12.01
C PRO A 109 -10.35 14.52 -13.54
N MET A 110 -9.64 13.64 -14.26
CA MET A 110 -9.65 13.63 -15.72
C MET A 110 -11.04 13.28 -16.29
N LEU A 111 -11.73 12.32 -15.68
CA LEU A 111 -13.12 11.99 -16.03
C LEU A 111 -14.06 13.15 -15.73
N GLY A 112 -13.84 13.85 -14.61
CA GLY A 112 -14.58 15.07 -14.31
C GLY A 112 -14.36 16.16 -15.36
N PHE A 113 -13.13 16.39 -15.78
CA PHE A 113 -12.80 17.32 -16.85
C PHE A 113 -13.40 16.90 -18.21
N LEU A 114 -13.37 15.61 -18.55
CA LEU A 114 -14.04 15.10 -19.74
C LEU A 114 -15.55 15.43 -19.71
N GLY A 115 -16.18 15.34 -18.53
CA GLY A 115 -17.57 15.74 -18.34
C GLY A 115 -17.83 17.20 -18.68
N THR A 116 -16.92 18.14 -18.30
CA THR A 116 -17.07 19.55 -18.69
C THR A 116 -16.96 19.75 -20.18
N VAL A 117 -16.00 19.16 -20.84
CA VAL A 117 -15.80 19.27 -22.27
C VAL A 117 -17.02 18.74 -23.04
N THR A 118 -17.48 17.55 -22.68
CA THR A 118 -18.65 16.92 -23.32
C THR A 118 -19.95 17.68 -23.04
N GLY A 119 -20.13 18.21 -21.84
CA GLY A 119 -21.29 19.05 -21.47
C GLY A 119 -21.31 20.35 -22.23
N MET A 120 -20.18 21.04 -22.34
CA MET A 120 -20.09 22.29 -23.15
C MET A 120 -20.31 22.02 -24.64
N VAL A 121 -19.72 20.95 -25.20
CA VAL A 121 -19.96 20.60 -26.61
C VAL A 121 -21.44 20.36 -26.85
N ARG A 122 -22.14 19.65 -25.95
CA ARG A 122 -23.59 19.44 -26.07
C ARG A 122 -24.39 20.76 -25.96
N ALA A 123 -24.02 21.64 -25.04
CA ALA A 123 -24.68 22.92 -24.86
C ALA A 123 -24.56 23.80 -26.13
N PHE A 124 -23.35 23.89 -26.69
CA PHE A 124 -23.13 24.65 -27.94
C PHE A 124 -23.81 24.00 -29.15
N TRP A 125 -23.83 22.68 -29.24
CA TRP A 125 -24.55 21.96 -30.28
C TRP A 125 -26.06 22.27 -30.25
N ASN A 126 -26.67 22.22 -29.08
CA ASN A 126 -28.09 22.54 -28.90
C ASN A 126 -28.38 23.99 -29.27
N MET A 127 -27.51 24.92 -28.88
CA MET A 127 -27.64 26.34 -29.22
C MET A 127 -27.54 26.57 -30.73
N ALA A 128 -26.60 25.91 -31.41
CA ALA A 128 -26.43 26.04 -32.86
C ALA A 128 -27.64 25.51 -33.65
N ASN A 129 -28.35 24.50 -33.11
CA ASN A 129 -29.52 23.94 -33.76
C ASN A 129 -30.87 24.62 -33.37
N ALA A 130 -30.84 25.52 -32.39
CA ALA A 130 -32.05 26.24 -31.92
C ALA A 130 -32.49 27.39 -32.87
N GLY A 131 -31.77 27.70 -33.94
CA GLY A 131 -32.08 28.73 -34.92
C GLY A 131 -32.05 30.14 -34.31
N ASN A 132 -33.06 31.00 -34.68
CA ASN A 132 -33.09 32.39 -34.22
C ASN A 132 -33.52 32.61 -32.75
N ASN A 133 -33.97 31.55 -32.05
CA ASN A 133 -34.38 31.60 -30.64
C ASN A 133 -33.26 31.01 -29.76
N ILE A 134 -32.26 31.83 -29.44
CA ILE A 134 -31.21 31.45 -28.50
C ILE A 134 -31.79 31.48 -27.08
N ASP A 135 -32.05 30.32 -26.52
CA ASP A 135 -32.47 30.18 -25.12
C ASP A 135 -31.23 30.11 -24.19
N ILE A 136 -30.99 31.20 -23.47
CA ILE A 136 -29.90 31.32 -22.50
C ILE A 136 -30.03 30.30 -21.39
N THR A 137 -31.25 29.84 -21.10
CA THR A 137 -31.53 28.82 -20.07
C THR A 137 -30.94 27.45 -20.46
N LEU A 138 -31.03 27.06 -21.72
CA LEU A 138 -30.44 25.83 -22.25
C LEU A 138 -28.90 25.83 -22.16
N LEU A 139 -28.30 27.00 -22.49
CA LEU A 139 -26.86 27.16 -22.39
C LEU A 139 -26.40 27.07 -20.91
N SER A 140 -27.08 27.78 -20.02
CA SER A 140 -26.76 27.83 -18.60
C SER A 140 -26.89 26.43 -17.93
N SER A 141 -27.94 25.67 -18.29
CA SER A 141 -28.13 24.32 -17.75
C SER A 141 -27.05 23.36 -18.20
N GLY A 142 -26.61 23.42 -19.46
CA GLY A 142 -25.53 22.60 -19.97
C GLY A 142 -24.16 22.89 -19.31
N ILE A 143 -23.88 24.19 -19.09
CA ILE A 143 -22.66 24.61 -18.37
C ILE A 143 -22.72 24.15 -16.91
N TYR A 144 -23.86 24.33 -16.25
CA TYR A 144 -24.05 23.88 -14.86
C TYR A 144 -23.82 22.36 -14.68
N GLU A 145 -24.43 21.55 -15.55
CA GLU A 145 -24.25 20.09 -15.53
C GLU A 145 -22.78 19.71 -15.76
N ALA A 146 -22.12 20.38 -16.70
CA ALA A 146 -20.70 20.21 -16.97
C ALA A 146 -19.84 20.50 -15.72
N MET A 147 -20.10 21.58 -15.00
CA MET A 147 -19.33 21.95 -13.81
C MET A 147 -19.51 20.97 -12.66
N ILE A 148 -20.72 20.41 -12.46
CA ILE A 148 -21.00 19.41 -11.41
C ILE A 148 -20.14 18.15 -11.60
N THR A 149 -19.97 17.69 -12.84
CA THR A 149 -19.14 16.49 -13.11
C THR A 149 -17.69 16.71 -12.71
N THR A 150 -17.13 17.90 -12.91
CA THR A 150 -15.77 18.23 -12.48
C THR A 150 -15.66 18.26 -10.96
N VAL A 151 -16.63 18.86 -10.27
CA VAL A 151 -16.65 18.85 -8.79
C VAL A 151 -16.67 17.42 -8.27
N GLY A 152 -17.52 16.54 -8.83
CA GLY A 152 -17.57 15.13 -8.47
C GLY A 152 -16.23 14.42 -8.69
N GLY A 153 -15.60 14.61 -9.85
CA GLY A 153 -14.30 14.04 -10.17
C GLY A 153 -13.18 14.51 -9.24
N LEU A 154 -13.16 15.79 -8.89
CA LEU A 154 -12.19 16.36 -7.94
C LEU A 154 -12.38 15.83 -6.52
N VAL A 155 -13.61 15.75 -6.02
CA VAL A 155 -13.88 15.21 -4.67
C VAL A 155 -13.37 13.78 -4.54
N VAL A 156 -13.66 12.92 -5.52
CA VAL A 156 -13.20 11.52 -5.52
C VAL A 156 -11.67 11.47 -5.66
N GLY A 157 -11.09 12.23 -6.59
CA GLY A 157 -9.65 12.25 -6.83
C GLY A 157 -8.86 12.69 -5.60
N ILE A 158 -9.26 13.80 -4.97
CA ILE A 158 -8.60 14.33 -3.77
C ILE A 158 -8.71 13.34 -2.59
N ALA A 159 -9.90 12.81 -2.33
CA ALA A 159 -10.07 11.84 -1.25
C ALA A 159 -9.21 10.58 -1.44
N THR A 160 -9.15 10.08 -2.69
CA THR A 160 -8.34 8.90 -3.03
C THR A 160 -6.84 9.21 -2.94
N MET A 161 -6.40 10.41 -3.34
CA MET A 161 -5.01 10.86 -3.26
C MET A 161 -4.52 10.88 -1.79
N PHE A 162 -5.30 11.42 -0.87
CA PHE A 162 -4.93 11.40 0.55
C PHE A 162 -4.84 9.97 1.10
N ALA A 163 -5.79 9.11 0.74
CA ALA A 163 -5.77 7.72 1.16
C ALA A 163 -4.56 6.97 0.58
N TYR A 164 -4.24 7.17 -0.70
CA TYR A 164 -3.09 6.60 -1.38
C TYR A 164 -1.78 7.00 -0.70
N ASN A 165 -1.53 8.30 -0.53
CA ASN A 165 -0.30 8.80 0.09
C ASN A 165 -0.13 8.28 1.53
N HIS A 166 -1.22 8.19 2.29
CA HIS A 166 -1.15 7.61 3.63
C HIS A 166 -0.77 6.13 3.62
N LEU A 167 -1.29 5.34 2.66
CA LEU A 167 -0.95 3.92 2.55
C LEU A 167 0.48 3.70 2.08
N VAL A 168 0.94 4.47 1.09
CA VAL A 168 2.34 4.45 0.63
C VAL A 168 3.28 4.71 1.80
N TYR A 169 3.08 5.79 2.54
CA TYR A 169 3.89 6.09 3.72
C TYR A 169 3.95 4.94 4.74
N ARG A 170 2.84 4.23 4.92
CA ARG A 170 2.81 3.07 5.82
C ARG A 170 3.55 1.87 5.28
N VAL A 171 3.50 1.62 3.98
CA VAL A 171 4.26 0.55 3.33
C VAL A 171 5.76 0.86 3.42
N ASP A 172 6.18 2.08 3.09
CA ASP A 172 7.58 2.50 3.17
C ASP A 172 8.16 2.32 4.59
N LYS A 173 7.36 2.64 5.61
CA LYS A 173 7.77 2.42 7.01
C LYS A 173 8.00 0.94 7.31
N VAL A 174 7.15 0.05 6.80
CA VAL A 174 7.31 -1.41 6.97
C VAL A 174 8.53 -1.91 6.23
N VAL A 175 8.75 -1.43 4.99
CA VAL A 175 9.94 -1.78 4.19
C VAL A 175 11.22 -1.40 4.92
N SER A 176 11.30 -0.16 5.43
CA SER A 176 12.46 0.29 6.21
C SER A 176 12.71 -0.56 7.46
N GLN A 177 11.66 -1.03 8.13
CA GLN A 177 11.80 -1.96 9.26
C GLN A 177 12.29 -3.35 8.83
N MET A 178 11.84 -3.83 7.66
CA MET A 178 12.32 -5.10 7.10
C MET A 178 13.81 -5.04 6.77
N GLU A 179 14.25 -3.95 6.15
CA GLU A 179 15.66 -3.70 5.83
C GLU A 179 16.54 -3.64 7.09
N ALA A 180 16.13 -2.85 8.09
CA ALA A 180 16.87 -2.73 9.36
C ALA A 180 17.03 -4.08 10.07
N ARG A 181 16.01 -4.93 10.03
CA ARG A 181 16.06 -6.28 10.63
C ARG A 181 16.90 -7.24 9.82
N THR A 182 16.90 -7.11 8.50
CA THR A 182 17.79 -7.88 7.63
C THR A 182 19.24 -7.57 7.95
N LEU A 183 19.59 -6.30 8.07
CA LEU A 183 20.94 -5.88 8.46
C LEU A 183 21.32 -6.45 9.83
N ALA A 184 20.47 -6.28 10.85
CA ALA A 184 20.71 -6.81 12.18
C ALA A 184 20.89 -8.34 12.21
N PHE A 185 20.17 -9.06 11.34
CA PHE A 185 20.34 -10.52 11.20
C PHE A 185 21.64 -10.89 10.49
N MET A 186 22.03 -10.15 9.45
CA MET A 186 23.31 -10.38 8.75
C MET A 186 24.50 -10.08 9.65
N ASP A 187 24.43 -9.02 10.47
CA ASP A 187 25.43 -8.71 11.47
C ASP A 187 25.60 -9.86 12.50
N LEU A 188 24.46 -10.41 12.95
CA LEU A 188 24.47 -11.57 13.87
C LEU A 188 25.15 -12.81 13.27
N LEU A 189 24.99 -13.03 11.94
CA LEU A 189 25.65 -14.15 11.26
C LEU A 189 27.17 -13.95 11.09
N ASN A 190 27.60 -12.70 11.04
CA ASN A 190 29.01 -12.33 10.90
C ASN A 190 29.71 -12.14 12.25
N GLU A 191 28.97 -12.14 13.38
CA GLU A 191 29.61 -12.11 14.71
C GLU A 191 30.49 -13.36 14.87
N PRO A 192 31.79 -13.22 15.19
CA PRO A 192 32.65 -14.37 15.48
C PRO A 192 32.07 -15.12 16.68
N THR A 193 31.84 -16.43 16.51
CA THR A 193 31.45 -17.29 17.63
C THR A 193 32.61 -17.30 18.62
N GLU A 194 32.47 -16.58 19.76
CA GLU A 194 33.35 -16.78 20.90
C GLU A 194 33.23 -18.24 21.32
N LYS A 195 34.35 -18.98 21.14
CA LYS A 195 34.51 -20.33 21.64
C LYS A 195 34.79 -20.34 23.12
#